data_c8237612176d726bea15fa16cbbe5785
#
_entry.id   c8237612176d726bea15fa16cbbe5785
#
_cell.length_a   1.000
_cell.length_b   1.000
_cell.length_c   1.000
_cell.angle_alpha   90.00
_cell.angle_beta   90.00
_cell.angle_gamma   90.00
#
_symmetry.space_group_name_H-M   'P 1'
#
loop_
_entity.id
_entity.type
_entity.pdbx_description
1 polymer ?
#
loop_
_entity_poly.entity_id
_entity_poly.type
_entity_poly.pdbx_seq_one_letter_code
_entity_poly.pdbx_strand_id
1 'polypeptide(L)'
;LAELFPSCEAFFFNISGKLFEADEIRNNQIEGLDRFIRYAVNVRFFTIQGTNDMMVDTLGMGTLCIPDLQYHFHDLNPNWIVNHAYNVASYLLSSGNEINSGETVDGIKDGQMDSSIQWKCQYENALIQPNRIVLDIDMEEYSSGKRE
;
A
#
# COMPACT_ATOMS: atom_id res chain seq x y z
N LEU A 1 -18.90 4.73 12.88
CA LEU A 1 -19.60 5.75 12.04
C LEU A 1 -20.90 5.21 11.47
N ALA A 2 -20.90 4.00 10.89
CA ALA A 2 -22.11 3.41 10.29
C ALA A 2 -23.26 3.21 11.31
N GLU A 3 -22.93 2.94 12.56
CA GLU A 3 -23.91 2.81 13.66
C GLU A 3 -24.45 4.18 14.11
N LEU A 4 -23.61 5.23 14.06
CA LEU A 4 -24.00 6.60 14.44
C LEU A 4 -24.86 7.29 13.37
N PHE A 5 -24.77 6.84 12.12
CA PHE A 5 -25.49 7.39 10.98
C PHE A 5 -26.28 6.30 10.26
N PRO A 6 -27.37 5.78 10.87
CA PRO A 6 -28.11 4.63 10.33
C PRO A 6 -28.82 4.92 9.00
N SER A 7 -29.08 6.19 8.67
CA SER A 7 -29.67 6.62 7.41
C SER A 7 -28.65 6.94 6.32
N CYS A 8 -27.36 6.80 6.59
CA CYS A 8 -26.31 7.04 5.60
C CYS A 8 -26.34 5.93 4.54
N GLU A 9 -26.27 6.30 3.28
CA GLU A 9 -26.28 5.38 2.13
C GLU A 9 -24.88 4.98 1.69
N ALA A 10 -23.87 5.87 1.88
CA ALA A 10 -22.50 5.63 1.46
C ALA A 10 -21.50 6.37 2.34
N PHE A 11 -20.26 5.87 2.37
CA PHE A 11 -19.11 6.50 3.02
C PHE A 11 -17.99 6.74 2.02
N PHE A 12 -17.52 7.98 1.97
CA PHE A 12 -16.41 8.39 1.12
C PHE A 12 -15.16 8.67 1.94
N PHE A 13 -14.10 7.96 1.64
CA PHE A 13 -12.77 8.13 2.26
C PHE A 13 -11.96 9.10 1.40
N ASN A 14 -12.01 10.38 1.74
CA ASN A 14 -11.50 11.47 0.93
C ASN A 14 -10.02 11.33 0.53
N ILE A 15 -9.16 10.91 1.46
CA ILE A 15 -7.71 10.82 1.21
C ILE A 15 -7.39 9.70 0.21
N SER A 16 -8.00 8.52 0.39
CA SER A 16 -7.79 7.37 -0.50
C SER A 16 -8.63 7.43 -1.77
N GLY A 17 -9.65 8.29 -1.81
CA GLY A 17 -10.60 8.38 -2.91
C GLY A 17 -11.55 7.18 -3.04
N LYS A 18 -11.72 6.39 -1.96
CA LYS A 18 -12.58 5.19 -1.96
C LYS A 18 -14.00 5.52 -1.51
N LEU A 19 -14.97 4.98 -2.23
CA LEU A 19 -16.40 5.07 -1.91
C LEU A 19 -16.93 3.66 -1.65
N PHE A 20 -17.68 3.51 -0.56
CA PHE A 20 -18.34 2.25 -0.20
C PHE A 20 -19.83 2.50 0.09
N GLU A 21 -20.68 1.59 -0.31
CA GLU A 21 -22.05 1.56 0.18
C GLU A 21 -22.08 1.31 1.69
N ALA A 22 -22.98 1.98 2.39
CA ALA A 22 -23.05 1.85 3.85
C ALA A 22 -23.36 0.41 4.28
N ASP A 23 -24.16 -0.33 3.50
CA ASP A 23 -24.47 -1.72 3.79
C ASP A 23 -23.26 -2.64 3.60
N GLU A 24 -22.35 -2.35 2.68
CA GLU A 24 -21.08 -3.08 2.57
C GLU A 24 -20.28 -2.96 3.88
N ILE A 25 -20.18 -1.74 4.42
CA ILE A 25 -19.47 -1.49 5.69
C ILE A 25 -20.18 -2.15 6.87
N ARG A 26 -21.53 -2.06 6.95
CA ARG A 26 -22.32 -2.65 8.03
C ARG A 26 -22.24 -4.17 8.06
N ASN A 27 -22.21 -4.80 6.90
CA ASN A 27 -22.23 -6.26 6.75
C ASN A 27 -20.83 -6.88 6.65
N ASN A 28 -19.77 -6.06 6.63
CA ASN A 28 -18.41 -6.56 6.49
C ASN A 28 -17.98 -7.31 7.76
N GLN A 29 -17.45 -8.52 7.56
CA GLN A 29 -16.97 -9.40 8.62
C GLN A 29 -15.43 -9.33 8.81
N ILE A 30 -14.74 -8.41 8.13
CA ILE A 30 -13.30 -8.20 8.36
C ILE A 30 -13.13 -7.59 9.75
N GLU A 31 -12.45 -8.32 10.62
CA GLU A 31 -12.21 -7.92 12.00
C GLU A 31 -10.81 -7.33 12.19
N GLY A 32 -10.60 -6.67 13.33
CA GLY A 32 -9.30 -6.14 13.71
C GLY A 32 -8.83 -4.95 12.89
N LEU A 33 -7.52 -4.79 12.81
CA LEU A 33 -6.86 -3.65 12.16
C LEU A 33 -6.95 -3.69 10.64
N ASP A 34 -7.08 -4.87 10.04
CA ASP A 34 -7.18 -5.04 8.59
C ASP A 34 -8.40 -4.32 8.00
N ARG A 35 -9.44 -4.11 8.81
CA ARG A 35 -10.59 -3.31 8.44
C ARG A 35 -10.22 -1.86 8.10
N PHE A 36 -9.29 -1.27 8.84
CA PHE A 36 -8.81 0.09 8.56
C PHE A 36 -8.05 0.15 7.24
N ILE A 37 -7.19 -0.83 6.99
CA ILE A 37 -6.49 -0.94 5.69
C ILE A 37 -7.51 -1.07 4.55
N ARG A 38 -8.49 -1.94 4.70
CA ARG A 38 -9.52 -2.16 3.67
C ARG A 38 -10.23 -0.90 3.25
N TYR A 39 -10.64 -0.05 4.20
CA TYR A 39 -11.44 1.13 3.91
C TYR A 39 -10.61 2.40 3.69
N ALA A 40 -9.58 2.62 4.47
CA ALA A 40 -8.81 3.86 4.44
C ALA A 40 -7.71 3.87 3.38
N VAL A 41 -7.20 2.71 2.96
CA VAL A 41 -6.06 2.61 2.04
C VAL A 41 -6.51 2.18 0.65
N ASN A 42 -6.08 2.91 -0.37
CA ASN A 42 -6.22 2.54 -1.77
C ASN A 42 -4.87 2.06 -2.30
N VAL A 43 -4.78 0.81 -2.74
CA VAL A 43 -3.61 0.29 -3.45
C VAL A 43 -3.86 0.49 -4.93
N ARG A 44 -3.01 1.31 -5.57
CA ARG A 44 -3.14 1.71 -6.98
C ARG A 44 -2.09 1.00 -7.81
N PHE A 45 -2.45 0.64 -9.04
CA PHE A 45 -1.57 0.04 -10.02
C PHE A 45 -1.52 0.88 -11.29
N PHE A 46 -0.31 1.07 -11.82
CA PHE A 46 -0.05 1.84 -13.03
C PHE A 46 0.92 1.11 -13.94
N THR A 47 0.73 1.24 -15.24
CA THR A 47 1.71 0.89 -16.27
C THR A 47 2.32 2.16 -16.83
N ILE A 48 3.62 2.16 -17.09
CA ILE A 48 4.34 3.33 -17.63
C ILE A 48 4.43 3.21 -19.15
N GLN A 49 3.79 4.14 -19.85
CA GLN A 49 3.76 4.11 -21.32
C GLN A 49 5.15 4.13 -21.93
N GLY A 50 5.38 3.28 -22.93
CA GLY A 50 6.64 3.19 -23.67
C GLY A 50 7.75 2.40 -22.97
N THR A 51 7.44 1.77 -21.85
CA THR A 51 8.33 0.88 -21.09
C THR A 51 7.61 -0.39 -20.67
N ASN A 52 8.36 -1.35 -20.10
CA ASN A 52 7.80 -2.49 -19.40
C ASN A 52 7.64 -2.24 -17.89
N ASP A 53 7.86 -1.00 -17.47
CA ASP A 53 7.82 -0.64 -16.06
C ASP A 53 6.38 -0.52 -15.55
N MET A 54 6.22 -0.91 -14.33
CA MET A 54 4.98 -0.88 -13.58
C MET A 54 5.19 -0.17 -12.25
N MET A 55 4.11 0.37 -11.70
CA MET A 55 4.11 0.95 -10.37
C MET A 55 2.92 0.44 -9.57
N VAL A 56 3.17 0.17 -8.31
CA VAL A 56 2.17 0.01 -7.28
C VAL A 56 2.45 1.04 -6.20
N ASP A 57 1.45 1.75 -5.75
CA ASP A 57 1.56 2.61 -4.57
C ASP A 57 0.33 2.48 -3.68
N THR A 58 0.45 2.95 -2.46
CA THR A 58 -0.68 3.11 -1.55
C THR A 58 -1.06 4.58 -1.42
N LEU A 59 -2.32 4.84 -1.19
CA LEU A 59 -2.83 6.18 -0.89
C LEU A 59 -3.79 6.11 0.28
N GLY A 60 -3.53 6.93 1.31
CA GLY A 60 -4.38 7.03 2.49
C GLY A 60 -3.80 6.45 3.77
N MET A 61 -2.62 5.82 3.74
CA MET A 61 -1.97 5.28 4.93
C MET A 61 -1.63 6.37 5.95
N GLY A 62 -1.42 7.61 5.51
CA GLY A 62 -1.20 8.77 6.39
C GLY A 62 -2.36 9.04 7.35
N THR A 63 -3.59 8.65 7.03
CA THR A 63 -4.74 8.73 7.96
C THR A 63 -4.61 7.77 9.13
N LEU A 64 -3.76 6.76 9.00
CA LEU A 64 -3.44 5.75 10.02
C LEU A 64 -2.08 6.04 10.68
N CYS A 65 -1.49 7.23 10.44
CA CYS A 65 -0.18 7.65 10.92
C CYS A 65 0.99 6.75 10.47
N ILE A 66 0.87 6.12 9.31
CA ILE A 66 1.92 5.32 8.68
C ILE A 66 2.20 5.84 7.27
N PRO A 67 3.43 5.68 6.74
CA PRO A 67 3.78 6.17 5.41
C PRO A 67 3.06 5.40 4.32
N ASP A 68 2.69 6.08 3.23
CA ASP A 68 2.32 5.39 2.00
C ASP A 68 3.52 4.64 1.43
N LEU A 69 3.26 3.53 0.75
CA LEU A 69 4.27 2.68 0.12
C LEU A 69 4.35 2.97 -1.37
N GLN A 70 5.52 2.74 -1.96
CA GLN A 70 5.77 2.86 -3.40
C GLN A 70 6.66 1.72 -3.89
N TYR A 71 6.29 1.16 -5.05
CA TYR A 71 7.02 0.14 -5.78
C TYR A 71 7.10 0.56 -7.23
N HIS A 72 8.31 0.68 -7.77
CA HIS A 72 8.55 0.93 -9.19
C HIS A 72 9.39 -0.22 -9.74
N PHE A 73 8.83 -1.03 -10.64
CA PHE A 73 9.37 -2.34 -10.97
C PHE A 73 9.07 -2.78 -12.42
N HIS A 74 9.75 -3.84 -12.83
CA HIS A 74 9.51 -4.59 -14.06
C HIS A 74 9.58 -6.10 -13.78
N ASP A 75 9.09 -6.91 -14.71
CA ASP A 75 9.21 -8.37 -14.74
C ASP A 75 8.72 -9.13 -13.49
N LEU A 76 7.90 -8.50 -12.68
CA LEU A 76 7.18 -9.14 -11.57
C LEU A 76 5.67 -9.12 -11.80
N ASN A 77 4.99 -10.11 -11.26
CA ASN A 77 3.52 -10.13 -11.28
C ASN A 77 2.97 -8.99 -10.38
N PRO A 78 2.22 -8.02 -10.95
CA PRO A 78 1.72 -6.89 -10.16
C PRO A 78 0.78 -7.29 -9.02
N ASN A 79 0.05 -8.41 -9.15
CA ASN A 79 -0.80 -8.90 -8.06
C ASN A 79 0.01 -9.33 -6.82
N TRP A 80 1.21 -9.86 -7.03
CA TRP A 80 2.11 -10.18 -5.92
C TRP A 80 2.56 -8.93 -5.19
N ILE A 81 2.85 -7.85 -5.93
CA ILE A 81 3.25 -6.56 -5.35
C ILE A 81 2.09 -5.90 -4.62
N VAL A 82 0.87 -5.96 -5.17
CA VAL A 82 -0.34 -5.48 -4.49
C VAL A 82 -0.54 -6.22 -3.16
N ASN A 83 -0.42 -7.54 -3.15
CA ASN A 83 -0.54 -8.34 -1.92
C ASN A 83 0.57 -8.01 -0.93
N HIS A 84 1.81 -7.83 -1.41
CA HIS A 84 2.94 -7.41 -0.58
C HIS A 84 2.67 -6.05 0.07
N ALA A 85 2.15 -5.07 -0.69
CA ALA A 85 1.79 -3.76 -0.15
C ALA A 85 0.75 -3.86 0.98
N TYR A 86 -0.28 -4.70 0.82
CA TYR A 86 -1.24 -4.96 1.90
C TYR A 86 -0.60 -5.60 3.12
N ASN A 87 0.30 -6.57 2.95
CA ASN A 87 0.98 -7.25 4.05
C ASN A 87 1.90 -6.27 4.81
N VAL A 88 2.68 -5.45 4.10
CA VAL A 88 3.54 -4.43 4.75
C VAL A 88 2.69 -3.37 5.46
N ALA A 89 1.59 -2.91 4.85
CA ALA A 89 0.69 -1.96 5.48
C ALA A 89 0.07 -2.54 6.77
N SER A 90 -0.37 -3.79 6.72
CA SER A 90 -0.92 -4.50 7.88
C SER A 90 0.11 -4.68 8.99
N TYR A 91 1.34 -5.03 8.63
CA TYR A 91 2.46 -5.12 9.58
C TYR A 91 2.75 -3.78 10.26
N LEU A 92 2.89 -2.70 9.49
CA LEU A 92 3.16 -1.35 10.04
C LEU A 92 2.04 -0.90 10.99
N LEU A 93 0.79 -1.13 10.62
CA LEU A 93 -0.35 -0.76 11.46
C LEU A 93 -0.43 -1.60 12.73
N SER A 94 -0.22 -2.92 12.64
CA SER A 94 -0.38 -3.84 13.76
C SER A 94 0.80 -3.81 14.74
N SER A 95 2.03 -3.67 14.23
CA SER A 95 3.24 -3.66 15.08
C SER A 95 3.47 -2.32 15.76
N GLY A 96 2.99 -1.22 15.17
CA GLY A 96 3.36 0.14 15.58
C GLY A 96 4.83 0.48 15.34
N ASN A 97 5.57 -0.38 14.64
CA ASN A 97 6.97 -0.14 14.31
C ASN A 97 7.09 0.81 13.12
N GLU A 98 8.13 1.63 13.15
CA GLU A 98 8.55 2.43 12.01
C GLU A 98 9.60 1.66 11.21
N ILE A 99 9.60 1.83 9.90
CA ILE A 99 10.69 1.38 9.03
C ILE A 99 11.46 2.62 8.59
N ASN A 100 12.76 2.64 8.88
CA ASN A 100 13.62 3.76 8.53
C ASN A 100 14.31 3.53 7.18
N SER A 101 14.77 4.62 6.55
CA SER A 101 15.60 4.51 5.34
C SER A 101 16.83 3.66 5.60
N GLY A 102 17.04 2.66 4.73
CA GLY A 102 18.13 1.69 4.84
C GLY A 102 17.74 0.38 5.53
N GLU A 103 16.60 0.32 6.22
CA GLU A 103 16.05 -0.94 6.72
C GLU A 103 15.40 -1.76 5.60
N THR A 104 15.06 -3.00 5.88
CA THR A 104 14.51 -3.93 4.90
C THR A 104 13.16 -4.48 5.31
N VAL A 105 12.41 -4.93 4.32
CA VAL A 105 11.23 -5.77 4.48
C VAL A 105 11.46 -7.10 3.76
N ASP A 106 10.75 -8.13 4.17
CA ASP A 106 10.78 -9.41 3.47
C ASP A 106 10.28 -9.22 2.03
N GLY A 107 11.01 -9.78 1.07
CA GLY A 107 10.62 -9.77 -0.34
C GLY A 107 9.63 -10.87 -0.71
N ILE A 108 9.55 -11.20 -2.00
CA ILE A 108 8.64 -12.22 -2.52
C ILE A 108 9.42 -13.34 -3.21
N LYS A 109 9.03 -14.58 -2.91
CA LYS A 109 9.42 -15.77 -3.64
C LYS A 109 8.16 -16.57 -3.97
N ASP A 110 8.01 -16.95 -5.24
CA ASP A 110 6.86 -17.73 -5.72
C ASP A 110 5.49 -17.15 -5.32
N GLY A 111 5.38 -15.82 -5.28
CA GLY A 111 4.15 -15.10 -4.94
C GLY A 111 3.85 -14.98 -3.44
N GLN A 112 4.76 -15.42 -2.58
CA GLN A 112 4.63 -15.36 -1.12
C GLN A 112 5.77 -14.54 -0.51
N MET A 113 5.53 -13.90 0.62
CA MET A 113 6.60 -13.24 1.37
C MET A 113 7.61 -14.27 1.87
N ASP A 114 8.89 -13.96 1.69
CA ASP A 114 10.00 -14.84 2.05
C ASP A 114 11.12 -14.04 2.70
N SER A 115 11.44 -14.38 3.94
CA SER A 115 12.47 -13.70 4.72
C SER A 115 13.91 -13.95 4.22
N SER A 116 14.11 -14.89 3.29
CA SER A 116 15.41 -15.08 2.63
C SER A 116 15.71 -14.00 1.59
N ILE A 117 14.69 -13.24 1.17
CA ILE A 117 14.79 -12.09 0.26
C ILE A 117 14.50 -10.84 1.06
N GLN A 118 15.42 -9.87 1.04
CA GLN A 118 15.29 -8.63 1.81
C GLN A 118 15.29 -7.43 0.87
N TRP A 119 14.17 -6.74 0.78
CA TRP A 119 14.02 -5.54 -0.03
C TRP A 119 14.26 -4.28 0.80
N LYS A 120 15.18 -3.46 0.33
CA LYS A 120 15.57 -2.24 1.02
C LYS A 120 14.50 -1.16 0.91
N CYS A 121 14.29 -0.44 2.01
CA CYS A 121 13.33 0.64 2.09
C CYS A 121 14.03 2.00 2.17
N GLN A 122 13.43 3.02 1.55
CA GLN A 122 13.96 4.38 1.55
C GLN A 122 12.82 5.39 1.45
N TYR A 123 12.89 6.46 2.24
CA TYR A 123 11.94 7.56 2.11
C TYR A 123 12.28 8.43 0.89
N GLU A 124 11.31 8.62 0.02
CA GLU A 124 11.43 9.41 -1.20
C GLU A 124 10.15 10.22 -1.49
N ASN A 125 10.24 11.14 -2.45
CA ASN A 125 9.06 11.80 -2.99
C ASN A 125 8.25 10.82 -3.86
N ALA A 126 6.93 10.83 -3.71
CA ALA A 126 6.06 10.01 -4.55
C ALA A 126 6.21 10.36 -6.04
N LEU A 127 6.33 9.32 -6.86
CA LEU A 127 6.38 9.48 -8.33
C LEU A 127 5.02 9.80 -8.93
N ILE A 128 3.94 9.40 -8.26
CA ILE A 128 2.55 9.62 -8.69
C ILE A 128 1.84 10.56 -7.72
N GLN A 129 1.09 11.50 -8.26
CA GLN A 129 0.28 12.45 -7.48
C GLN A 129 -0.70 11.73 -6.52
N PRO A 130 -0.99 12.32 -5.35
CA PRO A 130 -0.55 13.63 -4.85
C PRO A 130 0.90 13.61 -4.36
N ASN A 131 1.56 14.78 -4.39
CA ASN A 131 2.91 14.94 -3.83
C ASN A 131 2.91 14.61 -2.33
N ARG A 132 3.75 13.68 -1.94
CA ARG A 132 3.93 13.24 -0.56
C ARG A 132 5.25 12.48 -0.42
N ILE A 133 5.69 12.33 0.81
CA ILE A 133 6.79 11.40 1.11
C ILE A 133 6.20 9.99 1.23
N VAL A 134 6.86 9.05 0.62
CA VAL A 134 6.51 7.62 0.62
C VAL A 134 7.69 6.78 1.06
N LEU A 135 7.42 5.58 1.52
CA LEU A 135 8.43 4.54 1.72
C LEU A 135 8.57 3.77 0.41
N ASP A 136 9.59 4.06 -0.35
CA ASP A 136 9.94 3.35 -1.59
C ASP A 136 10.62 2.03 -1.26
N ILE A 137 10.18 0.96 -1.90
CA ILE A 137 10.68 -0.40 -1.68
C ILE A 137 11.47 -0.84 -2.91
N ASP A 138 12.76 -1.07 -2.70
CA ASP A 138 13.71 -1.50 -3.71
C ASP A 138 13.72 -3.03 -3.83
N MET A 139 13.19 -3.52 -4.95
CA MET A 139 13.09 -4.94 -5.27
C MET A 139 14.34 -5.46 -6.01
N GLU A 140 15.50 -4.83 -5.76
CA GLU A 140 16.79 -5.19 -6.35
C GLU A 140 16.76 -5.23 -7.89
N GLU A 141 17.03 -6.40 -8.49
CA GLU A 141 17.08 -6.57 -9.94
C GLU A 141 15.77 -6.28 -10.68
N TYR A 142 14.63 -6.34 -9.97
CA TYR A 142 13.30 -6.02 -10.51
C TYR A 142 12.91 -4.55 -10.34
N SER A 143 13.72 -3.77 -9.66
CA SER A 143 13.46 -2.35 -9.47
C SER A 143 13.70 -1.56 -10.74
N SER A 144 12.80 -0.63 -11.04
CA SER A 144 12.90 0.34 -12.12
C SER A 144 13.20 1.74 -11.59
N GLY A 145 13.69 2.59 -12.48
CA GLY A 145 14.05 3.97 -12.15
C GLY A 145 15.40 4.11 -11.44
N LYS A 146 15.74 5.36 -11.13
CA LYS A 146 16.93 5.68 -10.33
C LYS A 146 16.48 6.06 -8.93
N ARG A 147 17.14 5.47 -7.95
CA ARG A 147 17.04 5.86 -6.54
C ARG A 147 18.24 6.71 -6.20
N GLU A 148 17.99 7.83 -5.49
CA GLU A 148 19.04 8.75 -5.04
C GLU A 148 19.59 8.37 -3.67
#